data_4d385b276657555bf893a7e4fe93a53a
#
_entry.id   4d385b276657555bf893a7e4fe93a53a
#
_cell.length_a   1.000
_cell.length_b   1.000
_cell.length_c   1.000
_cell.angle_alpha   90.00
_cell.angle_beta   90.00
_cell.angle_gamma   90.00
#
_symmetry.space_group_name_H-M   'P 1'
#
loop_
_entity.id
_entity.type
_entity.pdbx_description
1 polymer ?
#
loop_
_entity_poly.entity_id
_entity_poly.type
_entity_poly.pdbx_seq_one_letter_code
_entity_poly.pdbx_strand_id
1 'polypeptide(L)'
;MTLERALARIAELEEQIRALRRAERPPLPGGFQFSKHETTILGLLLARGAATRQTLIGAMYADRADTPEWEDRILSMEIHTLRKKIWSLGVRIRTIHRWGYDMSDASREKMRAAIDEMRTGSALS
;
A
#
# COMPACT_ATOMS: atom_id res chain seq x y z
N MET A 1 1.45 -5.92 28.81
CA MET A 1 0.52 -5.16 27.95
C MET A 1 -0.67 -6.02 27.57
N THR A 2 -1.86 -5.52 27.73
CA THR A 2 -3.06 -6.28 27.36
C THR A 2 -3.30 -6.17 25.85
N LEU A 3 -4.00 -7.15 25.29
CA LEU A 3 -4.37 -7.14 23.88
C LEU A 3 -5.18 -5.90 23.53
N GLU A 4 -6.06 -5.46 24.41
CA GLU A 4 -6.88 -4.27 24.22
C GLU A 4 -6.04 -3.00 24.08
N ARG A 5 -4.99 -2.85 24.89
CA ARG A 5 -4.07 -1.72 24.80
C ARG A 5 -3.29 -1.74 23.50
N ALA A 6 -2.86 -2.92 23.06
CA ALA A 6 -2.15 -3.06 21.81
C ALA A 6 -3.04 -2.65 20.63
N LEU A 7 -4.31 -3.10 20.63
CA LEU A 7 -5.26 -2.74 19.59
C LEU A 7 -5.57 -1.25 19.58
N ALA A 8 -5.74 -0.65 20.78
CA ALA A 8 -5.97 0.80 20.89
C ALA A 8 -4.77 1.59 20.38
N ARG A 9 -3.56 1.14 20.67
CA ARG A 9 -2.33 1.79 20.22
C ARG A 9 -2.20 1.72 18.70
N ILE A 10 -2.54 0.59 18.10
CA ILE A 10 -2.53 0.44 16.65
C ILE A 10 -3.52 1.42 16.01
N ALA A 11 -4.73 1.53 16.55
CA ALA A 11 -5.74 2.46 16.05
C ALA A 11 -5.27 3.91 16.13
N GLU A 12 -4.61 4.30 17.22
CA GLU A 12 -4.03 5.63 17.37
C GLU A 12 -2.96 5.91 16.32
N LEU A 13 -2.05 4.96 16.12
CA LEU A 13 -0.99 5.10 15.14
C LEU A 13 -1.55 5.21 13.73
N GLU A 14 -2.57 4.43 13.42
CA GLU A 14 -3.26 4.50 12.14
C GLU A 14 -3.85 5.89 11.90
N GLU A 15 -4.51 6.43 12.90
CA GLU A 15 -5.12 7.75 12.81
C GLU A 15 -4.06 8.85 12.65
N GLN A 16 -2.96 8.75 13.39
CA GLN A 16 -1.84 9.69 13.27
C GLN A 16 -1.23 9.65 11.88
N ILE A 17 -1.03 8.47 11.32
CA ILE A 17 -0.49 8.31 9.98
C ILE A 17 -1.43 8.93 8.95
N ARG A 18 -2.73 8.70 9.06
CA ARG A 18 -3.72 9.30 8.17
C ARG A 18 -3.72 10.82 8.25
N ALA A 19 -3.64 11.36 9.46
CA ALA A 19 -3.60 12.79 9.68
C ALA A 19 -2.36 13.43 9.06
N LEU A 20 -1.20 12.80 9.26
CA LEU A 20 0.06 13.28 8.67
C LEU A 20 0.02 13.23 7.15
N ARG A 21 -0.51 12.16 6.58
CA ARG A 21 -0.64 12.04 5.13
C ARG A 21 -1.54 13.13 4.55
N ARG A 22 -2.63 13.45 5.24
CA ARG A 22 -3.55 14.49 4.80
C ARG A 22 -2.92 15.88 4.88
N ALA A 23 -2.09 16.11 5.90
CA ALA A 23 -1.42 17.40 6.09
C ALA A 23 -0.26 17.60 5.11
N GLU A 24 0.50 16.55 4.84
CA GLU A 24 1.71 16.64 3.99
C GLU A 24 1.42 16.61 2.49
N ARG A 25 0.32 15.97 2.10
CA ARG A 25 0.00 15.77 0.69
C ARG A 25 -1.45 16.12 0.41
N PRO A 26 -1.70 17.35 -0.07
CA PRO A 26 -3.04 17.71 -0.51
C PRO A 26 -3.49 16.78 -1.64
N PRO A 27 -4.78 16.42 -1.69
CA PRO A 27 -5.26 15.52 -2.73
C PRO A 27 -5.01 16.12 -4.12
N LEU A 28 -4.42 15.31 -4.98
CA LEU A 28 -4.21 15.70 -6.37
C LEU A 28 -5.56 15.64 -7.10
N PRO A 29 -5.93 16.66 -7.86
CA PRO A 29 -7.18 16.63 -8.61
C PRO A 29 -7.21 15.45 -9.58
N GLY A 30 -8.16 14.54 -9.38
CA GLY A 30 -8.31 13.36 -10.21
C GLY A 30 -7.22 12.30 -10.06
N GLY A 31 -6.30 12.49 -9.12
CA GLY A 31 -5.19 11.57 -8.93
C GLY A 31 -5.32 10.73 -7.68
N PHE A 32 -4.63 9.61 -7.67
CA PHE A 32 -4.51 8.75 -6.51
C PHE A 32 -3.26 9.11 -5.72
N GLN A 33 -3.40 9.26 -4.43
CA GLN A 33 -2.25 9.43 -3.55
C GLN A 33 -1.91 8.10 -2.91
N PHE A 34 -0.68 7.68 -3.11
CA PHE A 34 -0.15 6.48 -2.47
C PHE A 34 0.86 6.89 -1.41
N SER A 35 0.78 6.24 -0.26
CA SER A 35 1.77 6.42 0.80
C SER A 35 3.09 5.76 0.36
N LYS A 36 4.15 6.00 1.12
CA LYS A 36 5.44 5.37 0.87
C LYS A 36 5.32 3.85 0.89
N HIS A 37 4.63 3.30 1.89
CA HIS A 37 4.42 1.86 2.00
C HIS A 37 3.58 1.31 0.85
N GLU A 38 2.52 2.00 0.50
CA GLU A 38 1.67 1.60 -0.63
C GLU A 38 2.44 1.59 -1.94
N THR A 39 3.27 2.60 -2.16
CA THR A 39 4.13 2.69 -3.35
C THR A 39 5.12 1.52 -3.40
N THR A 40 5.71 1.18 -2.26
CA THR A 40 6.65 0.06 -2.16
C THR A 40 5.96 -1.27 -2.48
N ILE A 41 4.80 -1.51 -1.87
CA ILE A 41 4.02 -2.73 -2.09
C ILE A 41 3.60 -2.85 -3.57
N LEU A 42 3.05 -1.78 -4.10
CA LEU A 42 2.57 -1.75 -5.48
C LEU A 42 3.73 -1.97 -6.46
N GLY A 43 4.86 -1.34 -6.22
CA GLY A 43 6.06 -1.50 -7.05
C GLY A 43 6.54 -2.94 -7.10
N LEU A 44 6.56 -3.63 -5.97
CA LEU A 44 6.95 -5.04 -5.91
C LEU A 44 5.97 -5.94 -6.65
N LEU A 45 4.67 -5.71 -6.46
CA LEU A 45 3.64 -6.52 -7.13
C LEU A 45 3.65 -6.27 -8.64
N LEU A 46 3.90 -5.05 -9.07
CA LEU A 46 4.03 -4.74 -10.50
C LEU A 46 5.27 -5.39 -11.12
N ALA A 47 6.38 -5.38 -10.41
CA ALA A 47 7.64 -5.94 -10.91
C ALA A 47 7.64 -7.46 -10.92
N ARG A 48 7.10 -8.08 -9.87
CA ARG A 48 7.20 -9.53 -9.67
C ARG A 48 5.90 -10.30 -9.93
N GLY A 49 4.77 -9.62 -9.88
CA GLY A 49 3.45 -10.25 -9.98
C GLY A 49 2.97 -10.86 -8.68
N ALA A 50 3.87 -11.35 -7.85
CA ALA A 50 3.56 -11.94 -6.55
C ALA A 50 4.69 -11.68 -5.57
N ALA A 51 4.36 -11.59 -4.29
CA ALA A 51 5.35 -11.40 -3.23
C ALA A 51 4.85 -12.00 -1.91
N THR A 52 5.78 -12.58 -1.16
CA THR A 52 5.46 -13.11 0.17
C THR A 52 5.25 -11.96 1.15
N ARG A 53 4.55 -12.25 2.25
CA ARG A 53 4.36 -11.27 3.32
C ARG A 53 5.70 -10.75 3.83
N GLN A 54 6.66 -11.64 4.05
CA GLN A 54 7.98 -11.26 4.54
C GLN A 54 8.73 -10.36 3.55
N THR A 55 8.65 -10.64 2.27
CA THR A 55 9.28 -9.82 1.24
C THR A 55 8.68 -8.41 1.26
N LEU A 56 7.37 -8.30 1.36
CA LEU A 56 6.69 -7.00 1.41
C LEU A 56 7.04 -6.23 2.68
N ILE A 57 7.03 -6.90 3.82
CA ILE A 57 7.39 -6.29 5.10
C ILE A 57 8.84 -5.81 5.08
N GLY A 58 9.74 -6.65 4.59
CA GLY A 58 11.16 -6.30 4.46
C GLY A 58 11.38 -5.07 3.59
N ALA A 59 10.65 -4.97 2.50
CA ALA A 59 10.74 -3.80 1.61
C ALA A 59 10.15 -2.54 2.25
N MET A 60 9.05 -2.66 2.98
CA MET A 60 8.43 -1.52 3.68
C MET A 60 9.37 -0.91 4.73
N TYR A 61 10.18 -1.73 5.37
CA TYR A 61 11.08 -1.31 6.45
C TYR A 61 12.55 -1.44 6.11
N ALA A 62 12.88 -1.41 4.82
CA ALA A 62 14.26 -1.57 4.34
C ALA A 62 15.23 -0.53 4.94
N ASP A 63 14.73 0.67 5.22
CA ASP A 63 15.53 1.77 5.77
C ASP A 63 15.64 1.75 7.29
N ARG A 64 15.02 0.77 7.95
CA ARG A 64 14.96 0.72 9.40
C ARG A 64 15.75 -0.45 9.96
N ALA A 65 16.40 -0.22 11.09
CA ALA A 65 17.10 -1.26 11.80
C ALA A 65 16.13 -2.24 12.47
N ASP A 66 14.99 -1.72 12.93
CA ASP A 66 13.98 -2.50 13.66
C ASP A 66 12.65 -2.56 12.90
N THR A 67 12.06 -3.74 12.86
CA THR A 67 10.72 -3.93 12.32
C THR A 67 9.72 -3.85 13.46
N PRO A 68 8.59 -3.11 13.30
CA PRO A 68 7.58 -3.03 14.35
C PRO A 68 6.99 -4.40 14.71
N GLU A 69 6.59 -4.56 15.96
CA GLU A 69 5.99 -5.82 16.45
C GLU A 69 4.72 -6.21 15.71
N TRP A 70 4.01 -5.24 15.13
CA TRP A 70 2.73 -5.46 14.46
C TRP A 70 2.85 -5.37 12.93
N GLU A 71 3.99 -5.76 12.42
CA GLU A 71 4.30 -5.68 10.99
C GLU A 71 3.28 -6.35 10.08
N ASP A 72 2.79 -7.53 10.47
CA ASP A 72 1.78 -8.26 9.70
C ASP A 72 0.45 -7.50 9.64
N ARG A 73 0.07 -6.87 10.73
CA ARG A 73 -1.14 -6.06 10.78
C ARG A 73 -1.01 -4.79 9.94
N ILE A 74 0.15 -4.16 10.03
CA ILE A 74 0.42 -2.95 9.24
C ILE A 74 0.36 -3.30 7.76
N LEU A 75 0.96 -4.41 7.37
CA LEU A 75 0.90 -4.88 5.98
C LEU A 75 -0.55 -5.11 5.54
N SER A 76 -1.33 -5.84 6.34
CA SER A 76 -2.73 -6.11 6.01
C SER A 76 -3.54 -4.84 5.85
N MET A 77 -3.29 -3.85 6.69
CA MET A 77 -3.91 -2.54 6.63
C MET A 77 -3.53 -1.77 5.37
N GLU A 78 -2.25 -1.75 5.06
CA GLU A 78 -1.76 -1.07 3.86
C GLU A 78 -2.34 -1.70 2.60
N ILE A 79 -2.43 -3.03 2.56
CA ILE A 79 -3.06 -3.75 1.45
C ILE A 79 -4.55 -3.39 1.34
N HIS A 80 -5.25 -3.34 2.47
CA HIS A 80 -6.67 -2.99 2.49
C HIS A 80 -6.92 -1.58 1.94
N THR A 81 -6.13 -0.63 2.40
CA THR A 81 -6.22 0.76 1.93
C THR A 81 -5.86 0.87 0.45
N LEU A 82 -4.81 0.18 0.04
CA LEU A 82 -4.38 0.16 -1.36
C LEU A 82 -5.47 -0.44 -2.26
N ARG A 83 -6.09 -1.54 -1.84
CA ARG A 83 -7.20 -2.15 -2.59
C ARG A 83 -8.34 -1.18 -2.83
N LYS A 84 -8.70 -0.39 -1.83
CA LYS A 84 -9.75 0.62 -1.97
C LYS A 84 -9.38 1.68 -2.99
N LYS A 85 -8.14 2.12 -2.98
CA LYS A 85 -7.66 3.16 -3.90
C LYS A 85 -7.66 2.71 -5.35
N ILE A 86 -7.29 1.47 -5.60
CA ILE A 86 -7.15 0.97 -6.98
C ILE A 86 -8.39 0.22 -7.48
N TRP A 87 -9.41 0.07 -6.65
CA TRP A 87 -10.64 -0.64 -7.02
C TRP A 87 -11.29 -0.06 -8.26
N SER A 88 -11.39 1.25 -8.33
CA SER A 88 -12.04 1.94 -9.45
C SER A 88 -11.29 1.78 -10.76
N LEU A 89 -10.01 1.42 -10.71
CA LEU A 89 -9.19 1.17 -11.89
C LEU A 89 -9.37 -0.24 -12.45
N GLY A 90 -10.11 -1.09 -11.76
CA GLY A 90 -10.25 -2.48 -12.15
C GLY A 90 -9.05 -3.34 -11.77
N VAL A 91 -8.17 -2.82 -10.91
CA VAL A 91 -6.98 -3.51 -10.45
C VAL A 91 -7.30 -4.28 -9.16
N ARG A 92 -6.85 -5.52 -9.09
CA ARG A 92 -7.14 -6.39 -7.94
C ARG A 92 -5.85 -6.98 -7.39
N ILE A 93 -5.70 -6.89 -6.07
CA ILE A 93 -4.64 -7.57 -5.34
C ILE A 93 -5.28 -8.78 -4.66
N ARG A 94 -4.81 -9.98 -5.00
CA ARG A 94 -5.35 -11.20 -4.44
C ARG A 94 -4.53 -11.64 -3.24
N THR A 95 -5.20 -12.21 -2.25
CA THR A 95 -4.53 -12.83 -1.10
C THR A 95 -4.28 -14.30 -1.42
N ILE A 96 -3.02 -14.72 -1.31
CA ILE A 96 -2.66 -16.14 -1.43
C ILE A 96 -2.51 -16.66 -0.01
N HIS A 97 -3.41 -17.54 0.38
CA HIS A 97 -3.50 -18.02 1.76
C HIS A 97 -2.15 -18.48 2.31
N ARG A 98 -1.75 -17.93 3.45
CA ARG A 98 -0.50 -18.24 4.17
C ARG A 98 0.80 -17.98 3.39
N TRP A 99 0.72 -17.39 2.22
CA TRP A 99 1.91 -17.12 1.41
C TRP A 99 2.17 -15.61 1.24
N GLY A 100 1.18 -14.89 0.75
CA GLY A 100 1.34 -13.47 0.48
C GLY A 100 0.24 -12.92 -0.42
N TYR A 101 0.65 -12.11 -1.39
CA TYR A 101 -0.27 -11.41 -2.27
C TYR A 101 0.21 -11.48 -3.71
N ASP A 102 -0.72 -11.35 -4.66
CA ASP A 102 -0.37 -11.29 -6.08
C ASP A 102 -1.26 -10.32 -6.85
N MET A 103 -0.82 -9.98 -8.04
CA MET A 103 -1.60 -9.27 -9.04
C MET A 103 -1.52 -10.04 -10.35
N SER A 104 -2.67 -10.27 -10.98
CA SER A 104 -2.70 -10.91 -12.30
C SER A 104 -2.05 -10.01 -13.35
N ASP A 105 -1.67 -10.58 -14.48
CA ASP A 105 -1.09 -9.82 -15.59
C ASP A 105 -2.03 -8.70 -16.04
N ALA A 106 -3.33 -9.01 -16.13
CA ALA A 106 -4.33 -8.02 -16.51
C ALA A 106 -4.38 -6.85 -15.53
N SER A 107 -4.34 -7.12 -14.21
CA SER A 107 -4.31 -6.09 -13.19
C SER A 107 -3.04 -5.25 -13.26
N ARG A 108 -1.89 -5.89 -13.49
CA ARG A 108 -0.61 -5.18 -13.63
C ARG A 108 -0.62 -4.24 -14.82
N GLU A 109 -1.15 -4.68 -15.95
CA GLU A 109 -1.27 -3.84 -17.15
C GLU A 109 -2.17 -2.63 -16.91
N LYS A 110 -3.32 -2.84 -16.27
CA LYS A 110 -4.25 -1.76 -15.93
C LYS A 110 -3.59 -0.75 -15.00
N MET A 111 -2.83 -1.23 -14.02
CA MET A 111 -2.17 -0.35 -13.07
C MET A 111 -1.07 0.47 -13.75
N ARG A 112 -0.27 -0.16 -14.60
CA ARG A 112 0.77 0.54 -15.37
C ARG A 112 0.17 1.60 -16.27
N ALA A 113 -0.92 1.29 -16.95
CA ALA A 113 -1.62 2.23 -17.80
C ALA A 113 -2.14 3.43 -16.99
N ALA A 114 -2.69 3.17 -15.81
CA ALA A 114 -3.18 4.22 -14.93
C ALA A 114 -2.05 5.12 -14.44
N ILE A 115 -0.89 4.55 -14.10
CA ILE A 115 0.28 5.31 -13.67
C ILE A 115 0.78 6.20 -14.81
N ASP A 116 0.84 5.66 -16.02
CA ASP A 116 1.25 6.43 -17.19
C ASP A 116 0.28 7.59 -17.47
N GLU A 117 -1.01 7.36 -17.36
CA GLU A 117 -2.02 8.40 -17.50
C GLU A 117 -1.85 9.50 -16.45
N MET A 118 -1.59 9.12 -15.21
CA MET A 118 -1.36 10.09 -14.14
C MET A 118 -0.14 10.95 -14.40
N ARG A 119 0.94 10.35 -14.91
CA ARG A 119 2.15 11.09 -15.27
C ARG A 119 1.90 12.03 -16.43
N THR A 120 1.23 11.56 -17.48
CA THR A 120 0.90 12.35 -18.65
C THR A 120 -0.06 13.49 -18.28
N GLY A 121 -1.08 13.19 -17.49
CA GLY A 121 -2.01 14.18 -16.99
C GLY A 121 -1.34 15.28 -16.17
N SER A 122 -0.41 14.90 -15.30
CA SER A 122 0.36 15.85 -14.51
C SER A 122 1.26 16.73 -15.37
N ALA A 123 1.83 16.17 -16.43
CA ALA A 123 2.69 16.90 -17.34
C ALA A 123 1.91 17.90 -18.20
N LEU A 124 0.66 17.60 -18.51
CA LEU A 124 -0.20 18.43 -19.34
C LEU A 124 -0.98 19.49 -18.58
N SER A 125 -1.08 19.31 -17.27
CA SER A 125 -1.75 20.28 -16.41
C SER A 125 -0.75 21.21 -15.74
#